data_6b8a704a4e523e87ea77b8f3dbea2f18
#
_entry.id   6b8a704a4e523e87ea77b8f3dbea2f18
#
_cell.length_a   1.000
_cell.length_b   1.000
_cell.length_c   1.000
_cell.angle_alpha   90.00
_cell.angle_beta   90.00
_cell.angle_gamma   90.00
#
_symmetry.space_group_name_H-M   'P 1'
#
loop_
_entity.id
_entity.type
_entity.pdbx_description
1 polymer ?
#
loop_
_entity_poly.entity_id
_entity_poly.type
_entity_poly.pdbx_seq_one_letter_code
_entity_poly.pdbx_strand_id
1 'polypeptide(L)'
;MVVALPHGDLCGKGIHLMKFSILVPAYNEEQSISTCLNSLTSITSGDKEIIVVDDASTDHTARIVEKFLDKGVILVRREKNGGRAAALNSGLQTSTGDVVVTTDADTVVPSDWLERYTACFKHQGTVAVGGAYQASNEDDVLAHATSVLDQILNGVFKKSLVPNKLSGVNSAIRREALSKAGGFNENSWWSEDSELGWKLKKMGTIMYDSGNSVKTQYPDTWSGIWKRKFYWGYAMGLKFREQMPFNIKLWLRPAIFIALFTSLLVFLVTIPFGMHVFLVPGLIFLIFLSSLTIVYVPVGVIVMVRNRDQRFIKTLSVLAILPAVREFAYVCGMCLGFCKGRVGSIRPSWKENTSHRDAEKRDKKILM
;
A
#
# COMPACT_ATOMS: atom_id res chain seq x y z
N MET A 1 -11.40 -16.22 -13.13
CA MET A 1 -10.95 -17.60 -13.29
C MET A 1 -9.60 -17.68 -12.61
N VAL A 2 -9.55 -18.29 -11.43
CA VAL A 2 -8.30 -18.54 -10.71
C VAL A 2 -7.74 -19.80 -11.31
N VAL A 3 -6.71 -19.67 -12.13
CA VAL A 3 -5.97 -20.84 -12.66
C VAL A 3 -4.95 -21.22 -11.59
N ALA A 4 -5.24 -22.30 -10.87
CA ALA A 4 -4.21 -23.01 -10.09
C ALA A 4 -3.28 -23.68 -11.10
N LEU A 5 -1.99 -23.39 -11.00
CA LEU A 5 -0.98 -23.98 -11.88
C LEU A 5 -0.69 -25.43 -11.48
N PRO A 6 -0.71 -26.42 -12.40
CA PRO A 6 -0.22 -27.76 -12.14
C PRO A 6 1.31 -27.75 -12.06
N HIS A 7 1.86 -28.50 -11.13
CA HIS A 7 3.27 -28.87 -11.13
C HIS A 7 3.55 -29.78 -12.34
N GLY A 8 4.33 -29.32 -13.30
CA GLY A 8 4.72 -30.09 -14.45
C GLY A 8 6.00 -29.56 -15.09
N ASP A 9 6.97 -30.45 -15.22
CA ASP A 9 8.30 -30.25 -15.77
C ASP A 9 8.32 -29.56 -17.14
N LEU A 10 9.17 -28.54 -17.28
CA LEU A 10 9.60 -28.01 -18.56
C LEU A 10 11.13 -27.85 -18.58
N CYS A 11 11.82 -28.91 -18.90
CA CYS A 11 13.21 -28.88 -19.35
C CYS A 11 13.23 -28.66 -20.87
N GLY A 12 13.94 -27.62 -21.34
CA GLY A 12 14.41 -27.54 -22.74
C GLY A 12 13.93 -26.36 -23.55
N LYS A 13 14.63 -25.23 -23.47
CA LYS A 13 15.09 -24.30 -24.52
C LYS A 13 15.63 -23.07 -23.82
N GLY A 14 16.83 -22.60 -24.14
CA GLY A 14 17.61 -21.53 -23.51
C GLY A 14 16.80 -20.55 -22.72
N ILE A 15 16.70 -20.77 -21.41
CA ILE A 15 16.02 -19.87 -20.48
C ILE A 15 16.94 -18.66 -20.39
N HIS A 16 16.57 -17.56 -21.04
CA HIS A 16 17.15 -16.27 -20.71
C HIS A 16 16.80 -16.04 -19.23
N LEU A 17 17.80 -16.22 -18.37
CA LEU A 17 17.64 -16.00 -16.94
C LEU A 17 17.27 -14.53 -16.76
N MET A 18 16.02 -14.28 -16.39
CA MET A 18 15.47 -12.94 -16.19
C MET A 18 16.20 -12.29 -15.02
N LYS A 19 16.90 -11.17 -15.27
CA LYS A 19 17.55 -10.39 -14.23
C LYS A 19 16.58 -9.43 -13.58
N PHE A 20 16.56 -9.40 -12.26
CA PHE A 20 15.71 -8.52 -11.44
C PHE A 20 16.49 -7.36 -10.85
N SER A 21 15.98 -6.13 -10.98
CA SER A 21 16.46 -4.97 -10.23
C SER A 21 15.46 -4.65 -9.12
N ILE A 22 15.86 -4.90 -7.87
CA ILE A 22 15.03 -4.65 -6.71
C ILE A 22 15.31 -3.22 -6.22
N LEU A 23 14.34 -2.33 -6.33
CA LEU A 23 14.43 -0.94 -5.89
C LEU A 23 13.79 -0.77 -4.52
N VAL A 24 14.58 -0.27 -3.57
CA VAL A 24 14.19 -0.03 -2.18
C VAL A 24 14.36 1.46 -1.87
N PRO A 25 13.32 2.29 -2.03
CA PRO A 25 13.38 3.69 -1.59
C PRO A 25 13.36 3.74 -0.06
N ALA A 26 14.27 4.51 0.53
CA ALA A 26 14.41 4.65 1.97
C ALA A 26 14.50 6.12 2.38
N TYR A 27 13.77 6.50 3.43
CA TYR A 27 13.88 7.80 4.09
C TYR A 27 13.54 7.66 5.57
N ASN A 28 14.54 7.82 6.44
CA ASN A 28 14.43 7.66 7.89
C ASN A 28 13.87 6.29 8.29
N GLU A 29 14.54 5.23 7.86
CA GLU A 29 14.15 3.84 8.06
C GLU A 29 15.21 3.05 8.88
N GLU A 30 15.95 3.72 9.78
CA GLU A 30 17.01 3.09 10.59
C GLU A 30 16.53 1.88 11.39
N GLN A 31 15.23 1.83 11.76
CA GLN A 31 14.67 0.74 12.56
C GLN A 31 14.29 -0.50 11.73
N SER A 32 13.99 -0.33 10.44
CA SER A 32 13.41 -1.37 9.58
C SER A 32 14.36 -1.87 8.49
N ILE A 33 15.19 -1.00 7.93
CA ILE A 33 15.98 -1.26 6.73
C ILE A 33 16.90 -2.49 6.87
N SER A 34 17.48 -2.74 8.04
CA SER A 34 18.34 -3.91 8.28
C SER A 34 17.57 -5.23 8.10
N THR A 35 16.33 -5.30 8.61
CA THR A 35 15.48 -6.49 8.48
C THR A 35 15.05 -6.71 7.03
N CYS A 36 14.68 -5.63 6.33
CA CYS A 36 14.39 -5.65 4.90
C CYS A 36 15.56 -6.21 4.10
N LEU A 37 16.76 -5.66 4.26
CA LEU A 37 17.96 -6.06 3.52
C LEU A 37 18.39 -7.49 3.83
N ASN A 38 18.25 -7.95 5.07
CA ASN A 38 18.52 -9.36 5.41
C ASN A 38 17.55 -10.28 4.64
N SER A 39 16.27 -9.95 4.50
CA SER A 39 15.34 -10.76 3.73
C SER A 39 15.68 -10.77 2.23
N LEU A 40 16.05 -9.62 1.66
CA LEU A 40 16.40 -9.49 0.24
C LEU A 40 17.71 -10.19 -0.11
N THR A 41 18.74 -10.07 0.74
CA THR A 41 20.05 -10.72 0.53
C THR A 41 20.00 -12.22 0.74
N SER A 42 19.03 -12.73 1.51
CA SER A 42 18.83 -14.17 1.73
C SER A 42 18.16 -14.90 0.55
N ILE A 43 17.57 -14.19 -0.41
CA ILE A 43 17.02 -14.83 -1.62
C ILE A 43 18.18 -15.42 -2.42
N THR A 44 18.14 -16.72 -2.65
CA THR A 44 19.17 -17.45 -3.42
C THR A 44 18.79 -17.65 -4.87
N SER A 45 17.52 -17.54 -5.20
CA SER A 45 16.99 -17.79 -6.56
C SER A 45 17.02 -16.54 -7.43
N GLY A 46 17.37 -16.72 -8.70
CA GLY A 46 17.33 -15.69 -9.73
C GLY A 46 18.56 -14.78 -9.75
N ASP A 47 18.86 -14.23 -10.92
CA ASP A 47 19.83 -13.15 -11.08
C ASP A 47 19.21 -11.84 -10.60
N LYS A 48 19.84 -11.19 -9.63
CA LYS A 48 19.30 -9.97 -9.01
C LYS A 48 20.35 -8.96 -8.64
N GLU A 49 19.97 -7.71 -8.63
CA GLU A 49 20.66 -6.60 -7.99
C GLU A 49 19.72 -5.90 -7.01
N ILE A 50 20.23 -5.49 -5.86
CA ILE A 50 19.47 -4.79 -4.81
C ILE A 50 19.97 -3.36 -4.76
N ILE A 51 19.09 -2.40 -5.07
CA ILE A 51 19.43 -0.98 -5.13
C ILE A 51 18.59 -0.25 -4.07
N VAL A 52 19.27 0.19 -3.02
CA VAL A 52 18.67 1.05 -2.00
C VAL A 52 18.91 2.50 -2.40
N VAL A 53 17.85 3.27 -2.44
CA VAL A 53 17.91 4.71 -2.70
C VAL A 53 17.61 5.46 -1.42
N ASP A 54 18.64 5.99 -0.79
CA ASP A 54 18.51 6.87 0.37
C ASP A 54 18.08 8.27 -0.08
N ASP A 55 16.82 8.61 0.18
CA ASP A 55 16.20 9.88 -0.22
C ASP A 55 16.52 11.03 0.75
N ALA A 56 17.83 11.23 1.03
CA ALA A 56 18.35 12.21 1.97
C ALA A 56 17.88 11.98 3.42
N SER A 57 18.04 10.76 3.95
CA SER A 57 17.77 10.44 5.35
C SER A 57 18.60 11.29 6.30
N THR A 58 18.01 11.64 7.44
CA THR A 58 18.65 12.41 8.52
C THR A 58 19.01 11.54 9.74
N ASP A 59 18.61 10.27 9.72
CA ASP A 59 18.93 9.25 10.72
C ASP A 59 20.08 8.35 10.27
N HIS A 60 20.23 7.18 10.87
CA HIS A 60 21.30 6.24 10.55
C HIS A 60 21.00 5.31 9.36
N THR A 61 19.93 5.54 8.58
CA THR A 61 19.52 4.67 7.46
C THR A 61 20.66 4.37 6.51
N ALA A 62 21.30 5.39 5.93
CA ALA A 62 22.40 5.21 4.98
C ALA A 62 23.56 4.41 5.58
N ARG A 63 23.96 4.72 6.83
CA ARG A 63 25.03 4.03 7.55
C ARG A 63 24.72 2.55 7.79
N ILE A 64 23.44 2.20 7.97
CA ILE A 64 23.02 0.80 8.10
C ILE A 64 23.14 0.09 6.76
N VAL A 65 22.71 0.72 5.66
CA VAL A 65 22.82 0.16 4.30
C VAL A 65 24.26 -0.09 3.91
N GLU A 66 25.20 0.80 4.27
CA GLU A 66 26.64 0.66 4.00
C GLU A 66 27.20 -0.68 4.52
N LYS A 67 26.64 -1.26 5.58
CA LYS A 67 27.03 -2.58 6.11
C LYS A 67 26.62 -3.76 5.24
N PHE A 68 25.87 -3.52 4.17
CA PHE A 68 25.39 -4.55 3.23
C PHE A 68 26.02 -4.44 1.85
N LEU A 69 26.97 -3.52 1.65
CA LEU A 69 27.66 -3.34 0.36
C LEU A 69 28.45 -4.60 -0.01
N ASP A 70 29.07 -5.25 0.96
CA ASP A 70 29.79 -6.53 0.80
C ASP A 70 28.87 -7.69 0.43
N LYS A 71 27.56 -7.58 0.65
CA LYS A 71 26.51 -8.53 0.24
C LYS A 71 25.90 -8.21 -1.12
N GLY A 72 26.51 -7.29 -1.90
CA GLY A 72 26.04 -6.91 -3.23
C GLY A 72 24.90 -5.93 -3.26
N VAL A 73 24.63 -5.22 -2.15
CA VAL A 73 23.66 -4.11 -2.13
C VAL A 73 24.31 -2.86 -2.71
N ILE A 74 23.62 -2.16 -3.58
CA ILE A 74 24.02 -0.88 -4.17
C ILE A 74 23.31 0.23 -3.42
N LEU A 75 24.07 1.21 -2.89
CA LEU A 75 23.51 2.39 -2.24
C LEU A 75 23.59 3.60 -3.17
N VAL A 76 22.44 4.18 -3.48
CA VAL A 76 22.32 5.46 -4.18
C VAL A 76 21.86 6.51 -3.18
N ARG A 77 22.62 7.60 -3.01
CA ARG A 77 22.28 8.69 -2.08
C ARG A 77 21.82 9.91 -2.87
N ARG A 78 20.68 10.46 -2.50
CA ARG A 78 20.15 11.69 -3.05
C ARG A 78 20.51 12.87 -2.16
N GLU A 79 20.76 14.02 -2.75
CA GLU A 79 21.14 15.24 -2.02
C GLU A 79 19.96 15.85 -1.23
N LYS A 80 18.74 15.67 -1.77
CA LYS A 80 17.51 16.19 -1.14
C LYS A 80 16.38 15.20 -1.27
N ASN A 81 15.51 15.18 -0.27
CA ASN A 81 14.32 14.37 -0.29
C ASN A 81 13.39 14.80 -1.43
N GLY A 82 13.12 13.88 -2.37
CA GLY A 82 12.24 14.03 -3.52
C GLY A 82 10.96 13.21 -3.39
N GLY A 83 10.88 12.36 -2.38
CA GLY A 83 9.79 11.41 -2.18
C GLY A 83 9.99 10.11 -2.94
N ARG A 84 9.08 9.16 -2.68
CA ARG A 84 9.18 7.77 -3.14
C ARG A 84 9.36 7.63 -4.65
N ALA A 85 8.58 8.34 -5.46
CA ALA A 85 8.67 8.26 -6.92
C ALA A 85 10.03 8.74 -7.44
N ALA A 86 10.57 9.83 -6.89
CA ALA A 86 11.87 10.37 -7.27
C ALA A 86 13.01 9.42 -6.84
N ALA A 87 12.91 8.80 -5.65
CA ALA A 87 13.85 7.78 -5.23
C ALA A 87 13.80 6.55 -6.16
N LEU A 88 12.61 6.06 -6.50
CA LEU A 88 12.45 4.95 -7.45
C LEU A 88 13.02 5.28 -8.84
N ASN A 89 12.85 6.50 -9.36
CA ASN A 89 13.45 6.91 -10.62
C ASN A 89 14.98 6.97 -10.54
N SER A 90 15.56 7.44 -9.44
CA SER A 90 17.01 7.41 -9.22
C SER A 90 17.54 5.97 -9.20
N GLY A 91 16.84 5.04 -8.55
CA GLY A 91 17.17 3.61 -8.59
C GLY A 91 17.00 3.00 -9.98
N LEU A 92 15.98 3.40 -10.73
CA LEU A 92 15.75 2.94 -12.10
C LEU A 92 16.90 3.32 -13.04
N GLN A 93 17.47 4.52 -12.88
CA GLN A 93 18.63 4.97 -13.66
C GLN A 93 19.88 4.12 -13.41
N THR A 94 20.07 3.64 -12.18
CA THR A 94 21.20 2.79 -11.80
C THR A 94 20.98 1.33 -12.19
N SER A 95 19.74 0.90 -12.33
CA SER A 95 19.36 -0.50 -12.48
C SER A 95 19.56 -1.03 -13.91
N THR A 96 19.84 -2.34 -14.04
CA THR A 96 20.19 -3.00 -15.32
C THR A 96 19.32 -4.22 -15.63
N GLY A 97 18.51 -4.73 -14.69
CA GLY A 97 17.71 -5.94 -14.86
C GLY A 97 16.55 -5.79 -15.86
N ASP A 98 16.07 -6.89 -16.38
CA ASP A 98 14.93 -6.98 -17.34
C ASP A 98 13.60 -6.65 -16.69
N VAL A 99 13.52 -6.89 -15.39
CA VAL A 99 12.34 -6.64 -14.54
C VAL A 99 12.74 -5.76 -13.36
N VAL A 100 12.03 -4.66 -13.19
CA VAL A 100 12.15 -3.78 -12.04
C VAL A 100 11.14 -4.22 -10.98
N VAL A 101 11.62 -4.52 -9.79
CA VAL A 101 10.80 -4.89 -8.64
C VAL A 101 10.84 -3.77 -7.62
N THR A 102 9.68 -3.36 -7.12
CA THR A 102 9.59 -2.33 -6.08
C THR A 102 9.14 -2.93 -4.76
N THR A 103 9.80 -2.54 -3.68
CA THR A 103 9.42 -2.84 -2.30
C THR A 103 9.74 -1.66 -1.40
N ASP A 104 9.21 -1.62 -0.18
CA ASP A 104 9.51 -0.56 0.78
C ASP A 104 10.59 -1.01 1.78
N ALA A 105 11.27 -0.05 2.41
CA ALA A 105 12.39 -0.28 3.32
C ALA A 105 11.98 -0.93 4.67
N ASP A 106 10.66 -1.02 4.92
CA ASP A 106 10.05 -1.68 6.09
C ASP A 106 9.45 -3.05 5.76
N THR A 107 9.78 -3.59 4.58
CA THR A 107 9.16 -4.81 4.05
C THR A 107 10.09 -6.02 4.18
N VAL A 108 9.51 -7.16 4.54
CA VAL A 108 10.18 -8.47 4.58
C VAL A 108 9.58 -9.35 3.49
N VAL A 109 10.42 -9.88 2.62
CA VAL A 109 10.01 -10.70 1.48
C VAL A 109 10.20 -12.20 1.76
N PRO A 110 9.38 -13.10 1.19
CA PRO A 110 9.57 -14.54 1.29
C PRO A 110 10.72 -15.01 0.37
N SER A 111 11.29 -16.17 0.68
CA SER A 111 12.42 -16.73 -0.07
C SER A 111 12.10 -17.06 -1.54
N ASP A 112 10.84 -17.42 -1.86
CA ASP A 112 10.34 -17.75 -3.18
C ASP A 112 9.83 -16.53 -3.98
N TRP A 113 10.05 -15.32 -3.47
CA TRP A 113 9.49 -14.07 -4.00
C TRP A 113 9.74 -13.85 -5.50
N LEU A 114 10.98 -13.99 -5.93
CA LEU A 114 11.38 -13.79 -7.35
C LEU A 114 10.97 -14.96 -8.25
N GLU A 115 10.95 -16.18 -7.72
CA GLU A 115 10.47 -17.36 -8.45
C GLU A 115 9.02 -17.20 -8.83
N ARG A 116 8.19 -16.70 -7.92
CA ARG A 116 6.78 -16.44 -8.18
C ARG A 116 6.57 -15.37 -9.24
N TYR A 117 7.37 -14.31 -9.24
CA TYR A 117 7.34 -13.34 -10.33
C TYR A 117 7.77 -13.94 -11.65
N THR A 118 8.84 -14.75 -11.67
CA THR A 118 9.30 -15.46 -12.85
C THR A 118 8.19 -16.33 -13.45
N ALA A 119 7.45 -17.06 -12.61
CA ALA A 119 6.32 -17.88 -13.07
C ALA A 119 5.22 -17.05 -13.74
N CYS A 120 4.88 -15.88 -13.17
CA CYS A 120 3.89 -14.97 -13.75
C CYS A 120 4.34 -14.38 -15.10
N PHE A 121 5.62 -14.03 -15.24
CA PHE A 121 6.15 -13.46 -16.49
C PHE A 121 6.32 -14.49 -17.64
N LYS A 122 6.16 -15.79 -17.38
CA LYS A 122 6.04 -16.83 -18.43
C LYS A 122 4.76 -16.68 -19.24
N HIS A 123 3.71 -16.07 -18.70
CA HIS A 123 2.49 -15.78 -19.44
C HIS A 123 2.75 -14.68 -20.46
N GLN A 124 2.45 -14.98 -21.72
CA GLN A 124 2.67 -14.05 -22.83
C GLN A 124 1.87 -12.75 -22.63
N GLY A 125 2.48 -11.61 -22.95
CA GLY A 125 1.85 -10.31 -22.82
C GLY A 125 1.80 -9.74 -21.39
N THR A 126 2.36 -10.45 -20.38
CA THR A 126 2.47 -9.91 -19.03
C THR A 126 3.51 -8.80 -18.97
N VAL A 127 3.07 -7.57 -18.65
CA VAL A 127 3.93 -6.39 -18.52
C VAL A 127 4.25 -6.05 -17.07
N ALA A 128 3.37 -6.45 -16.14
CA ALA A 128 3.58 -6.24 -14.72
C ALA A 128 2.85 -7.29 -13.86
N VAL A 129 3.33 -7.48 -12.65
CA VAL A 129 2.74 -8.39 -11.65
C VAL A 129 2.66 -7.65 -10.31
N GLY A 130 1.48 -7.61 -9.71
CA GLY A 130 1.29 -7.16 -8.33
C GLY A 130 1.22 -8.36 -7.39
N GLY A 131 1.78 -8.22 -6.19
CA GLY A 131 1.67 -9.21 -5.12
C GLY A 131 0.80 -8.74 -3.95
N ALA A 132 0.53 -9.64 -3.01
CA ALA A 132 -0.15 -9.35 -1.77
C ALA A 132 0.81 -8.74 -0.74
N TYR A 133 0.25 -8.16 0.31
CA TYR A 133 1.00 -7.70 1.48
C TYR A 133 0.15 -7.85 2.74
N GLN A 134 0.81 -8.06 3.87
CA GLN A 134 0.18 -8.25 5.18
C GLN A 134 1.02 -7.54 6.26
N ALA A 135 0.47 -7.39 7.46
CA ALA A 135 1.18 -6.75 8.55
C ALA A 135 2.40 -7.57 8.99
N SER A 136 3.54 -6.91 9.21
CA SER A 136 4.70 -7.49 9.91
C SER A 136 4.56 -7.38 11.42
N ASN A 137 3.87 -6.33 11.90
CA ASN A 137 3.55 -6.06 13.29
C ASN A 137 2.16 -6.64 13.67
N GLU A 138 1.96 -7.91 13.37
CA GLU A 138 0.68 -8.61 13.64
C GLU A 138 0.34 -8.69 15.13
N ASP A 139 1.31 -8.47 16.04
CA ASP A 139 1.10 -8.44 17.49
C ASP A 139 0.26 -7.25 17.94
N ASP A 140 0.25 -6.17 17.17
CA ASP A 140 -0.65 -5.06 17.38
C ASP A 140 -2.04 -5.35 16.77
N VAL A 141 -3.08 -5.23 17.59
CA VAL A 141 -4.46 -5.55 17.18
C VAL A 141 -4.96 -4.63 16.08
N LEU A 142 -4.56 -3.35 16.09
CA LEU A 142 -5.00 -2.36 15.12
C LEU A 142 -4.32 -2.55 13.76
N ALA A 143 -3.00 -2.84 13.78
CA ALA A 143 -2.24 -3.19 12.60
C ALA A 143 -2.78 -4.48 11.96
N HIS A 144 -3.02 -5.50 12.78
CA HIS A 144 -3.59 -6.78 12.35
C HIS A 144 -4.99 -6.59 11.73
N ALA A 145 -5.92 -5.91 12.42
CA ALA A 145 -7.26 -5.64 11.90
C ALA A 145 -7.23 -4.85 10.59
N THR A 146 -6.30 -3.87 10.46
CA THR A 146 -6.13 -3.09 9.24
C THR A 146 -5.63 -3.98 8.10
N SER A 147 -4.71 -4.90 8.36
CA SER A 147 -4.21 -5.88 7.40
C SER A 147 -5.32 -6.84 6.95
N VAL A 148 -6.10 -7.39 7.88
CA VAL A 148 -7.27 -8.23 7.56
C VAL A 148 -8.26 -7.48 6.68
N LEU A 149 -8.60 -6.24 7.01
CA LEU A 149 -9.49 -5.42 6.20
C LEU A 149 -8.95 -5.16 4.79
N ASP A 150 -7.64 -4.89 4.65
CA ASP A 150 -7.01 -4.72 3.34
C ASP A 150 -7.02 -6.03 2.52
N GLN A 151 -6.85 -7.20 3.15
CA GLN A 151 -6.99 -8.51 2.50
C GLN A 151 -8.42 -8.75 2.01
N ILE A 152 -9.43 -8.42 2.83
CA ILE A 152 -10.84 -8.50 2.46
C ILE A 152 -11.12 -7.62 1.23
N LEU A 153 -10.74 -6.34 1.30
CA LEU A 153 -10.95 -5.38 0.22
C LEU A 153 -10.23 -5.80 -1.05
N ASN A 154 -9.02 -6.31 -0.94
CA ASN A 154 -8.26 -6.82 -2.07
C ASN A 154 -8.83 -8.15 -2.61
N GLY A 155 -9.36 -9.03 -1.77
CA GLY A 155 -9.92 -10.32 -2.17
C GLY A 155 -11.31 -10.22 -2.79
N VAL A 156 -12.22 -9.48 -2.15
CA VAL A 156 -13.63 -9.39 -2.55
C VAL A 156 -13.82 -8.51 -3.78
N PHE A 157 -13.11 -7.38 -3.85
CA PHE A 157 -13.28 -6.40 -4.93
C PHE A 157 -12.38 -6.61 -6.15
N LYS A 158 -11.43 -7.56 -6.09
CA LYS A 158 -10.45 -7.79 -7.17
C LYS A 158 -11.06 -8.29 -8.47
N LYS A 159 -12.14 -9.06 -8.40
CA LYS A 159 -12.75 -9.64 -9.60
C LYS A 159 -13.51 -8.64 -10.47
N SER A 160 -13.87 -7.44 -9.97
CA SER A 160 -14.76 -6.56 -10.72
C SER A 160 -14.39 -5.08 -10.83
N LEU A 161 -13.63 -4.49 -9.89
CA LEU A 161 -13.50 -3.03 -9.83
C LEU A 161 -12.09 -2.45 -10.07
N VAL A 162 -11.01 -3.20 -9.82
CA VAL A 162 -9.64 -2.71 -10.05
C VAL A 162 -8.74 -3.82 -10.61
N PRO A 163 -8.91 -4.21 -11.88
CA PRO A 163 -8.14 -5.31 -12.49
C PRO A 163 -6.63 -5.00 -12.67
N ASN A 164 -6.14 -3.83 -12.26
CA ASN A 164 -4.79 -3.34 -12.62
C ASN A 164 -4.07 -2.70 -11.44
N LYS A 165 -4.36 -3.14 -10.22
CA LYS A 165 -3.73 -2.55 -9.05
C LYS A 165 -2.31 -3.10 -8.88
N LEU A 166 -1.33 -2.28 -9.19
CA LEU A 166 0.01 -2.43 -8.66
C LEU A 166 0.04 -1.89 -7.23
N SER A 167 0.80 -2.55 -6.37
CA SER A 167 1.12 -2.04 -5.04
C SER A 167 2.57 -1.63 -5.03
N GLY A 168 2.86 -0.40 -4.65
CA GLY A 168 4.24 0.06 -4.54
C GLY A 168 5.13 -0.84 -3.67
N VAL A 169 4.54 -1.48 -2.67
CA VAL A 169 5.23 -2.37 -1.72
C VAL A 169 5.63 -3.72 -2.34
N ASN A 170 4.87 -4.20 -3.35
CA ASN A 170 5.06 -5.55 -3.89
C ASN A 170 4.62 -5.61 -5.34
N SER A 171 5.47 -5.15 -6.25
CA SER A 171 5.22 -5.15 -7.69
C SER A 171 6.49 -5.43 -8.49
N ALA A 172 6.32 -6.17 -9.58
CA ALA A 172 7.35 -6.42 -10.57
C ALA A 172 6.87 -5.92 -11.94
N ILE A 173 7.71 -5.21 -12.68
CA ILE A 173 7.34 -4.53 -13.92
C ILE A 173 8.44 -4.77 -14.96
N ARG A 174 8.07 -5.18 -16.17
CA ARG A 174 9.06 -5.26 -17.27
C ARG A 174 9.67 -3.88 -17.50
N ARG A 175 11.01 -3.82 -17.52
CA ARG A 175 11.76 -2.56 -17.73
C ARG A 175 11.31 -1.82 -18.97
N GLU A 176 11.13 -2.53 -20.08
CA GLU A 176 10.67 -1.94 -21.33
C GLU A 176 9.32 -1.25 -21.18
N ALA A 177 8.37 -1.88 -20.50
CA ALA A 177 7.05 -1.30 -20.25
C ALA A 177 7.13 -0.09 -19.30
N LEU A 178 7.96 -0.16 -18.26
CA LEU A 178 8.19 0.94 -17.32
C LEU A 178 8.84 2.15 -18.04
N SER A 179 9.82 1.90 -18.89
CA SER A 179 10.48 2.96 -19.68
C SER A 179 9.50 3.62 -20.65
N LYS A 180 8.68 2.83 -21.37
CA LYS A 180 7.63 3.35 -22.26
C LYS A 180 6.55 4.15 -21.52
N ALA A 181 6.29 3.80 -20.27
CA ALA A 181 5.35 4.54 -19.39
C ALA A 181 5.94 5.87 -18.89
N GLY A 182 7.25 6.12 -19.08
CA GLY A 182 7.96 7.31 -18.60
C GLY A 182 8.40 7.24 -17.15
N GLY A 183 8.56 6.03 -16.58
CA GLY A 183 8.94 5.81 -15.20
C GLY A 183 7.84 6.15 -14.20
N PHE A 184 8.24 6.48 -12.96
CA PHE A 184 7.33 6.87 -11.87
C PHE A 184 7.09 8.39 -11.92
N ASN A 185 5.82 8.80 -11.80
CA ASN A 185 5.47 10.22 -11.83
C ASN A 185 5.83 10.90 -10.50
N GLU A 186 6.89 11.70 -10.49
CA GLU A 186 7.37 12.42 -9.31
C GLU A 186 6.40 13.49 -8.80
N ASN A 187 5.48 13.92 -9.65
CA ASN A 187 4.40 14.83 -9.28
C ASN A 187 3.20 14.09 -8.62
N SER A 188 3.21 12.76 -8.61
CA SER A 188 2.15 11.95 -8.03
C SER A 188 2.46 11.63 -6.56
N TRP A 189 1.75 12.24 -5.64
CA TRP A 189 2.10 12.23 -4.21
C TRP A 189 1.81 10.94 -3.46
N TRP A 190 0.92 10.09 -3.86
CA TRP A 190 0.51 8.87 -3.11
C TRP A 190 -0.17 7.84 -3.99
N SER A 191 0.02 7.96 -5.25
CA SER A 191 -0.69 7.12 -6.19
C SER A 191 0.13 6.89 -7.46
N GLU A 192 1.46 7.01 -7.35
CA GLU A 192 2.39 6.78 -8.44
C GLU A 192 2.26 5.35 -8.99
N ASP A 193 2.01 4.37 -8.12
CA ASP A 193 1.77 2.97 -8.47
C ASP A 193 0.46 2.78 -9.22
N SER A 194 -0.61 3.43 -8.75
CA SER A 194 -1.92 3.37 -9.39
C SER A 194 -1.91 4.03 -10.75
N GLU A 195 -1.25 5.20 -10.87
CA GLU A 195 -1.10 5.91 -12.14
C GLU A 195 -0.30 5.09 -13.14
N LEU A 196 0.82 4.52 -12.68
CA LEU A 196 1.63 3.62 -13.49
C LEU A 196 0.83 2.41 -13.95
N GLY A 197 0.04 1.80 -13.07
CA GLY A 197 -0.86 0.69 -13.40
C GLY A 197 -1.83 1.03 -14.54
N TRP A 198 -2.39 2.24 -14.57
CA TRP A 198 -3.26 2.69 -15.67
C TRP A 198 -2.52 2.81 -17.01
N LYS A 199 -1.27 3.30 -17.00
CA LYS A 199 -0.43 3.38 -18.19
C LYS A 199 -0.05 1.99 -18.70
N LEU A 200 0.40 1.11 -17.82
CA LEU A 200 0.84 -0.24 -18.14
C LEU A 200 -0.29 -1.13 -18.67
N LYS A 201 -1.51 -0.96 -18.17
CA LYS A 201 -2.67 -1.71 -18.70
C LYS A 201 -2.91 -1.50 -20.18
N LYS A 202 -2.57 -0.35 -20.72
CA LYS A 202 -2.70 -0.05 -22.16
C LYS A 202 -1.64 -0.77 -23.00
N MET A 203 -0.59 -1.30 -22.34
CA MET A 203 0.56 -1.93 -23.00
C MET A 203 0.52 -3.46 -22.91
N GLY A 204 -0.24 -4.03 -21.96
CA GLY A 204 -0.34 -5.47 -21.80
C GLY A 204 -1.09 -5.89 -20.54
N THR A 205 -0.92 -7.17 -20.17
CA THR A 205 -1.59 -7.76 -19.03
C THR A 205 -0.87 -7.41 -17.72
N ILE A 206 -1.63 -6.96 -16.74
CA ILE A 206 -1.17 -6.86 -15.35
C ILE A 206 -1.75 -8.06 -14.60
N MET A 207 -0.87 -8.93 -14.12
CA MET A 207 -1.24 -10.07 -13.29
C MET A 207 -1.25 -9.71 -11.81
N TYR A 208 -1.91 -10.52 -11.02
CA TYR A 208 -1.85 -10.45 -9.57
C TYR A 208 -1.70 -11.84 -8.97
N ASP A 209 -0.63 -12.01 -8.19
CA ASP A 209 -0.38 -13.23 -7.44
C ASP A 209 -0.64 -13.00 -5.94
N SER A 210 -1.79 -13.48 -5.45
CA SER A 210 -2.15 -13.39 -4.02
C SER A 210 -1.26 -14.27 -3.12
N GLY A 211 -0.60 -15.28 -3.67
CA GLY A 211 0.34 -16.13 -2.95
C GLY A 211 1.71 -15.47 -2.80
N ASN A 212 2.06 -14.50 -3.64
CA ASN A 212 3.27 -13.70 -3.51
C ASN A 212 3.04 -12.59 -2.49
N SER A 213 3.09 -12.92 -1.20
CA SER A 213 2.75 -12.01 -0.11
C SER A 213 3.99 -11.58 0.67
N VAL A 214 4.18 -10.27 0.82
CA VAL A 214 5.24 -9.68 1.64
C VAL A 214 4.68 -9.18 2.97
N LYS A 215 5.54 -9.05 3.99
CA LYS A 215 5.20 -8.47 5.28
C LYS A 215 5.73 -7.04 5.35
N THR A 216 4.86 -6.08 5.66
CA THR A 216 5.19 -4.65 5.77
C THR A 216 4.60 -4.06 7.04
N GLN A 217 5.16 -2.95 7.53
CA GLN A 217 4.69 -2.34 8.75
C GLN A 217 3.35 -1.62 8.53
N TYR A 218 2.38 -1.93 9.37
CA TYR A 218 1.07 -1.27 9.38
C TYR A 218 0.97 -0.24 10.50
N PRO A 219 0.16 0.83 10.32
CA PRO A 219 -0.12 1.76 11.41
C PRO A 219 -0.74 1.02 12.62
N ASP A 220 -0.17 1.22 13.79
CA ASP A 220 -0.56 0.65 15.08
C ASP A 220 -1.36 1.64 15.94
N THR A 221 -1.67 2.81 15.41
CA THR A 221 -2.45 3.85 16.07
C THR A 221 -3.59 4.35 15.20
N TRP A 222 -4.71 4.76 15.82
CA TRP A 222 -5.83 5.38 15.12
C TRP A 222 -5.42 6.63 14.33
N SER A 223 -4.50 7.44 14.90
CA SER A 223 -3.95 8.61 14.23
C SER A 223 -3.15 8.23 12.97
N GLY A 224 -2.36 7.16 13.03
CA GLY A 224 -1.61 6.65 11.89
C GLY A 224 -2.55 6.18 10.76
N ILE A 225 -3.59 5.41 11.11
CA ILE A 225 -4.61 4.96 10.15
C ILE A 225 -5.33 6.14 9.52
N TRP A 226 -5.77 7.10 10.36
CA TRP A 226 -6.42 8.32 9.90
C TRP A 226 -5.53 9.09 8.91
N LYS A 227 -4.30 9.41 9.30
CA LYS A 227 -3.33 10.14 8.46
C LYS A 227 -3.11 9.42 7.12
N ARG A 228 -2.84 8.11 7.15
CA ARG A 228 -2.60 7.31 5.94
C ARG A 228 -3.79 7.38 4.96
N LYS A 229 -5.03 7.24 5.46
CA LYS A 229 -6.23 7.28 4.61
C LYS A 229 -6.58 8.69 4.16
N PHE A 230 -6.40 9.68 5.02
CA PHE A 230 -6.59 11.08 4.69
C PHE A 230 -5.68 11.53 3.53
N TYR A 231 -4.38 11.24 3.62
CA TYR A 231 -3.45 11.61 2.55
C TYR A 231 -3.72 10.85 1.25
N TRP A 232 -4.17 9.62 1.33
CA TRP A 232 -4.58 8.87 0.16
C TRP A 232 -5.82 9.51 -0.51
N GLY A 233 -6.80 9.90 0.28
CA GLY A 233 -7.95 10.68 -0.19
C GLY A 233 -7.52 12.01 -0.81
N TYR A 234 -6.63 12.75 -0.14
CA TYR A 234 -6.10 14.03 -0.62
C TYR A 234 -5.44 13.90 -2.01
N ALA A 235 -4.58 12.91 -2.20
CA ALA A 235 -3.95 12.64 -3.49
C ALA A 235 -4.99 12.33 -4.59
N MET A 236 -6.03 11.57 -4.25
CA MET A 236 -7.14 11.32 -5.19
C MET A 236 -7.93 12.58 -5.50
N GLY A 237 -8.18 13.45 -4.52
CA GLY A 237 -8.83 14.75 -4.74
C GLY A 237 -8.05 15.65 -5.68
N LEU A 238 -6.72 15.71 -5.53
CA LEU A 238 -5.83 16.42 -6.46
C LEU A 238 -5.94 15.88 -7.89
N LYS A 239 -5.90 14.56 -8.06
CA LYS A 239 -6.05 13.92 -9.37
C LYS A 239 -7.38 14.26 -10.04
N PHE A 240 -8.47 14.24 -9.29
CA PHE A 240 -9.78 14.64 -9.83
C PHE A 240 -9.81 16.08 -10.31
N ARG A 241 -9.15 16.97 -9.58
CA ARG A 241 -9.04 18.36 -10.00
C ARG A 241 -8.22 18.55 -11.27
N GLU A 242 -7.13 17.79 -11.44
CA GLU A 242 -6.18 17.93 -12.55
C GLU A 242 -6.62 17.21 -13.84
N GLN A 243 -7.37 16.10 -13.72
CA GLN A 243 -7.71 15.20 -14.83
C GLN A 243 -9.17 15.29 -15.29
N MET A 244 -9.81 16.46 -15.18
CA MET A 244 -11.16 16.59 -15.73
C MET A 244 -11.22 16.11 -17.20
N PRO A 245 -12.13 15.19 -17.56
CA PRO A 245 -13.56 15.31 -17.37
C PRO A 245 -14.09 14.50 -16.20
N PHE A 246 -15.10 15.06 -15.57
CA PHE A 246 -15.77 14.56 -14.37
C PHE A 246 -16.22 13.10 -14.53
N ASN A 247 -15.54 12.17 -13.92
CA ASN A 247 -16.00 10.78 -13.85
C ASN A 247 -16.93 10.61 -12.65
N ILE A 248 -18.22 10.69 -12.90
CA ILE A 248 -19.27 10.64 -11.87
C ILE A 248 -19.18 9.39 -10.99
N LYS A 249 -18.70 8.25 -11.53
CA LYS A 249 -18.56 7.00 -10.77
C LYS A 249 -17.56 7.11 -9.61
N LEU A 250 -16.54 7.95 -9.77
CA LEU A 250 -15.52 8.18 -8.74
C LEU A 250 -16.02 9.10 -7.63
N TRP A 251 -16.99 9.99 -7.95
CA TRP A 251 -17.62 10.89 -6.99
C TRP A 251 -18.81 10.26 -6.26
N LEU A 252 -19.39 9.21 -6.80
CA LEU A 252 -20.61 8.61 -6.25
C LEU A 252 -20.39 8.14 -4.81
N ARG A 253 -19.30 7.44 -4.54
CA ARG A 253 -18.98 6.94 -3.20
C ARG A 253 -18.77 8.05 -2.16
N PRO A 254 -17.89 9.06 -2.38
CA PRO A 254 -17.74 10.16 -1.44
C PRO A 254 -19.00 11.04 -1.35
N ALA A 255 -19.73 11.27 -2.45
CA ALA A 255 -20.96 12.02 -2.42
C ALA A 255 -22.04 11.34 -1.56
N ILE A 256 -22.22 10.03 -1.70
CA ILE A 256 -23.12 9.24 -0.83
C ILE A 256 -22.68 9.36 0.63
N PHE A 257 -21.37 9.20 0.92
CA PHE A 257 -20.86 9.29 2.28
C PHE A 257 -21.10 10.68 2.90
N ILE A 258 -20.82 11.76 2.15
CA ILE A 258 -21.07 13.14 2.59
C ILE A 258 -22.56 13.36 2.85
N ALA A 259 -23.43 12.92 1.92
CA ALA A 259 -24.88 13.06 2.08
C ALA A 259 -25.40 12.33 3.33
N LEU A 260 -24.93 11.11 3.58
CA LEU A 260 -25.29 10.32 4.75
C LEU A 260 -24.77 10.94 6.04
N PHE A 261 -23.53 11.45 6.04
CA PHE A 261 -22.92 12.09 7.21
C PHE A 261 -23.61 13.41 7.54
N THR A 262 -23.91 14.25 6.54
CA THR A 262 -24.67 15.49 6.74
C THR A 262 -26.07 15.20 7.26
N SER A 263 -26.73 14.15 6.75
CA SER A 263 -28.05 13.71 7.23
C SER A 263 -28.00 13.30 8.71
N LEU A 264 -26.94 12.60 9.14
CA LEU A 264 -26.76 12.26 10.55
C LEU A 264 -26.55 13.50 11.42
N LEU A 265 -25.73 14.46 11.00
CA LEU A 265 -25.52 15.71 11.73
C LEU A 265 -26.82 16.50 11.88
N VAL A 266 -27.58 16.65 10.80
CA VAL A 266 -28.90 17.30 10.81
C VAL A 266 -29.82 16.58 11.77
N PHE A 267 -29.89 15.24 11.72
CA PHE A 267 -30.69 14.43 12.65
C PHE A 267 -30.32 14.70 14.11
N LEU A 268 -29.02 14.64 14.47
CA LEU A 268 -28.56 14.87 15.84
C LEU A 268 -28.87 16.28 16.35
N VAL A 269 -28.79 17.30 15.48
CA VAL A 269 -29.13 18.68 15.84
C VAL A 269 -30.63 18.87 16.00
N THR A 270 -31.46 18.16 15.25
CA THR A 270 -32.92 18.36 15.24
C THR A 270 -33.66 17.52 16.28
N ILE A 271 -33.07 16.46 16.82
CA ILE A 271 -33.66 15.63 17.89
C ILE A 271 -34.12 16.49 19.09
N PRO A 272 -33.30 17.40 19.66
CA PRO A 272 -33.70 18.19 20.82
C PRO A 272 -34.92 19.13 20.57
N PHE A 273 -35.19 19.41 19.29
CA PHE A 273 -36.30 20.29 18.88
C PHE A 273 -37.58 19.55 18.51
N GLY A 274 -37.63 18.22 18.72
CA GLY A 274 -38.81 17.41 18.41
C GLY A 274 -39.10 17.27 16.92
N MET A 275 -38.15 17.61 16.04
CA MET A 275 -38.32 17.56 14.59
C MET A 275 -38.08 16.13 14.05
N HIS A 276 -39.08 15.26 14.18
CA HIS A 276 -38.97 13.84 13.78
C HIS A 276 -38.84 13.62 12.24
N VAL A 277 -39.02 14.66 11.43
CA VAL A 277 -38.93 14.60 9.95
C VAL A 277 -37.54 14.07 9.50
N PHE A 278 -36.50 14.26 10.31
CA PHE A 278 -35.12 13.82 10.00
C PHE A 278 -34.75 12.44 10.56
N LEU A 279 -35.72 11.70 11.14
CA LEU A 279 -35.50 10.31 11.57
C LEU A 279 -35.09 9.40 10.42
N VAL A 280 -35.70 9.58 9.25
CA VAL A 280 -35.43 8.73 8.06
C VAL A 280 -33.98 8.87 7.58
N PRO A 281 -33.41 10.06 7.37
CA PRO A 281 -32.00 10.22 7.03
C PRO A 281 -31.03 9.63 8.05
N GLY A 282 -31.30 9.84 9.35
CA GLY A 282 -30.52 9.24 10.43
C GLY A 282 -30.55 7.72 10.43
N LEU A 283 -31.73 7.14 10.21
CA LEU A 283 -31.92 5.70 10.09
C LEU A 283 -31.18 5.14 8.87
N ILE A 284 -31.26 5.81 7.71
CA ILE A 284 -30.54 5.43 6.50
C ILE A 284 -29.02 5.43 6.76
N PHE A 285 -28.49 6.46 7.46
CA PHE A 285 -27.08 6.48 7.82
C PHE A 285 -26.68 5.32 8.74
N LEU A 286 -27.49 5.01 9.76
CA LEU A 286 -27.28 3.88 10.65
C LEU A 286 -27.34 2.53 9.90
N ILE A 287 -28.27 2.38 8.96
CA ILE A 287 -28.36 1.20 8.09
C ILE A 287 -27.12 1.09 7.21
N PHE A 288 -26.63 2.19 6.66
CA PHE A 288 -25.40 2.20 5.87
C PHE A 288 -24.17 1.81 6.73
N LEU A 289 -24.04 2.38 7.92
CA LEU A 289 -22.97 2.02 8.86
C LEU A 289 -23.05 0.54 9.26
N SER A 290 -24.28 0.05 9.54
CA SER A 290 -24.55 -1.35 9.83
C SER A 290 -24.23 -2.25 8.64
N SER A 291 -24.52 -1.81 7.42
CA SER A 291 -24.21 -2.58 6.20
C SER A 291 -22.71 -2.76 5.99
N LEU A 292 -21.90 -1.74 6.30
CA LEU A 292 -20.44 -1.87 6.31
C LEU A 292 -20.02 -2.94 7.33
N THR A 293 -20.55 -2.87 8.54
CA THR A 293 -20.25 -3.84 9.60
C THR A 293 -20.73 -5.25 9.22
N ILE A 294 -21.96 -5.37 8.69
CA ILE A 294 -22.55 -6.65 8.26
C ILE A 294 -21.74 -7.31 7.13
N VAL A 295 -21.14 -6.52 6.23
CA VAL A 295 -20.31 -7.06 5.14
C VAL A 295 -18.91 -7.39 5.63
N TYR A 296 -18.26 -6.45 6.32
CA TYR A 296 -16.84 -6.60 6.65
C TYR A 296 -16.57 -7.54 7.83
N VAL A 297 -17.48 -7.59 8.82
CA VAL A 297 -17.30 -8.44 9.98
C VAL A 297 -17.39 -9.94 9.63
N PRO A 298 -18.43 -10.45 8.92
CA PRO A 298 -18.48 -11.86 8.55
C PRO A 298 -17.32 -12.29 7.65
N VAL A 299 -16.94 -11.45 6.67
CA VAL A 299 -15.80 -11.76 5.81
C VAL A 299 -14.50 -11.73 6.60
N GLY A 300 -14.35 -10.80 7.55
CA GLY A 300 -13.24 -10.76 8.49
C GLY A 300 -13.17 -12.03 9.36
N VAL A 301 -14.31 -12.49 9.87
CA VAL A 301 -14.43 -13.75 10.60
C VAL A 301 -13.94 -14.92 9.75
N ILE A 302 -14.38 -15.03 8.50
CA ILE A 302 -13.95 -16.10 7.57
C ILE A 302 -12.43 -16.05 7.36
N VAL A 303 -11.86 -14.88 7.15
CA VAL A 303 -10.41 -14.71 6.95
C VAL A 303 -9.64 -15.10 8.20
N MET A 304 -10.08 -14.66 9.38
CA MET A 304 -9.44 -14.96 10.65
C MET A 304 -9.53 -16.45 11.02
N VAL A 305 -10.70 -17.07 10.84
CA VAL A 305 -10.89 -18.52 11.08
C VAL A 305 -10.01 -19.32 10.12
N ARG A 306 -9.97 -18.95 8.84
CA ARG A 306 -9.10 -19.59 7.84
C ARG A 306 -7.62 -19.51 8.21
N ASN A 307 -7.20 -18.38 8.78
CA ASN A 307 -5.82 -18.13 9.19
C ASN A 307 -5.52 -18.60 10.62
N ARG A 308 -6.47 -19.24 11.32
CA ARG A 308 -6.37 -19.68 12.72
C ARG A 308 -5.93 -18.55 13.67
N ASP A 309 -6.54 -17.39 13.51
CA ASP A 309 -6.19 -16.20 14.28
C ASP A 309 -6.57 -16.32 15.77
N GLN A 310 -5.58 -16.33 16.64
CA GLN A 310 -5.77 -16.42 18.09
C GLN A 310 -6.31 -15.13 18.72
N ARG A 311 -6.30 -14.00 17.99
CA ARG A 311 -6.75 -12.66 18.46
C ARG A 311 -8.16 -12.33 18.02
N PHE A 312 -8.92 -13.33 17.64
CA PHE A 312 -10.23 -13.25 17.00
C PHE A 312 -11.15 -12.17 17.61
N ILE A 313 -11.39 -12.20 18.93
CA ILE A 313 -12.34 -11.28 19.59
C ILE A 313 -11.86 -9.82 19.53
N LYS A 314 -10.56 -9.58 19.81
CA LYS A 314 -10.00 -8.22 19.80
C LYS A 314 -10.01 -7.62 18.38
N THR A 315 -9.63 -8.41 17.40
CA THR A 315 -9.64 -8.01 15.99
C THR A 315 -11.06 -7.71 15.50
N LEU A 316 -12.05 -8.50 15.93
CA LEU A 316 -13.44 -8.33 15.55
C LEU A 316 -14.03 -7.01 16.05
N SER A 317 -13.73 -6.61 17.30
CA SER A 317 -14.20 -5.32 17.85
C SER A 317 -13.63 -4.12 17.10
N VAL A 318 -12.38 -4.19 16.66
CA VAL A 318 -11.76 -3.15 15.83
C VAL A 318 -12.36 -3.12 14.43
N LEU A 319 -12.61 -4.29 13.82
CA LEU A 319 -13.21 -4.38 12.47
C LEU A 319 -14.61 -3.79 12.39
N ALA A 320 -15.34 -3.71 13.51
CA ALA A 320 -16.65 -3.06 13.55
C ALA A 320 -16.57 -1.53 13.30
N ILE A 321 -15.50 -0.88 13.73
CA ILE A 321 -15.35 0.59 13.69
C ILE A 321 -14.39 1.03 12.58
N LEU A 322 -13.36 0.24 12.32
CA LEU A 322 -12.25 0.57 11.42
C LEU A 322 -12.69 1.00 10.00
N PRO A 323 -13.66 0.32 9.32
CA PRO A 323 -14.11 0.74 8.00
C PRO A 323 -14.66 2.16 8.00
N ALA A 324 -15.45 2.55 9.00
CA ALA A 324 -16.04 3.88 9.11
C ALA A 324 -14.97 4.96 9.29
N VAL A 325 -14.00 4.75 10.18
CA VAL A 325 -12.88 5.68 10.40
C VAL A 325 -12.05 5.87 9.14
N ARG A 326 -11.76 4.78 8.42
CA ARG A 326 -10.98 4.82 7.17
C ARG A 326 -11.70 5.58 6.06
N GLU A 327 -13.01 5.33 5.87
CA GLU A 327 -13.80 6.01 4.84
C GLU A 327 -13.96 7.49 5.15
N PHE A 328 -14.20 7.85 6.41
CA PHE A 328 -14.33 9.24 6.80
C PHE A 328 -13.02 10.01 6.58
N ALA A 329 -11.88 9.46 6.99
CA ALA A 329 -10.58 10.06 6.75
C ALA A 329 -10.29 10.24 5.25
N TYR A 330 -10.61 9.21 4.42
CA TYR A 330 -10.44 9.27 2.98
C TYR A 330 -11.26 10.37 2.32
N VAL A 331 -12.55 10.49 2.68
CA VAL A 331 -13.45 11.50 2.13
C VAL A 331 -13.02 12.91 2.54
N CYS A 332 -12.65 13.12 3.80
CA CYS A 332 -12.10 14.41 4.27
C CYS A 332 -10.85 14.81 3.47
N GLY A 333 -9.93 13.88 3.28
CA GLY A 333 -8.74 14.11 2.47
C GLY A 333 -9.08 14.46 1.03
N MET A 334 -9.99 13.71 0.40
CA MET A 334 -10.38 13.91 -0.98
C MET A 334 -11.05 15.28 -1.21
N CYS A 335 -11.96 15.69 -0.34
CA CYS A 335 -12.58 17.02 -0.39
C CYS A 335 -11.53 18.13 -0.25
N LEU A 336 -10.60 18.00 0.69
CA LEU A 336 -9.55 18.98 0.89
C LEU A 336 -8.61 19.07 -0.33
N GLY A 337 -8.20 17.94 -0.88
CA GLY A 337 -7.34 17.88 -2.07
C GLY A 337 -8.00 18.52 -3.29
N PHE A 338 -9.30 18.27 -3.48
CA PHE A 338 -10.07 18.88 -4.56
C PHE A 338 -10.21 20.40 -4.39
N CYS A 339 -10.55 20.89 -3.18
CA CYS A 339 -10.80 22.29 -2.91
C CYS A 339 -9.53 23.14 -2.90
N LYS A 340 -8.49 22.69 -2.17
CA LYS A 340 -7.28 23.49 -1.98
C LYS A 340 -6.27 23.39 -3.11
N GLY A 341 -6.31 22.34 -3.91
CA GLY A 341 -5.27 22.07 -4.88
C GLY A 341 -3.94 21.70 -4.21
N ARG A 342 -2.83 21.85 -4.92
CA ARG A 342 -1.49 21.62 -4.35
C ARG A 342 -1.18 22.73 -3.34
N VAL A 343 -1.35 22.45 -2.06
CA VAL A 343 -0.73 23.25 -0.99
C VAL A 343 0.73 22.81 -0.96
N GLY A 344 1.66 23.76 -1.22
CA GLY A 344 3.09 23.49 -1.36
C GLY A 344 3.62 22.44 -0.39
N SER A 345 4.77 21.90 -0.58
CA SER A 345 5.45 20.75 0.07
C SER A 345 4.94 20.23 1.44
N ILE A 346 3.64 20.04 1.64
CA ILE A 346 3.13 19.31 2.80
C ILE A 346 3.49 17.82 2.55
N ARG A 347 4.75 17.49 2.82
CA ARG A 347 5.15 16.10 2.96
C ARG A 347 4.58 15.59 4.28
N PRO A 348 3.93 14.44 4.31
CA PRO A 348 3.46 13.90 5.57
C PRO A 348 4.64 13.59 6.48
N SER A 349 4.75 14.32 7.58
CA SER A 349 5.73 14.07 8.65
C SER A 349 5.38 12.86 9.52
N TRP A 350 4.48 11.98 9.06
CA TRP A 350 4.04 10.85 9.88
C TRP A 350 5.15 9.82 10.15
N LYS A 351 6.15 9.71 9.25
CA LYS A 351 7.36 8.91 9.51
C LYS A 351 8.32 9.59 10.51
N GLU A 352 8.30 10.91 10.62
CA GLU A 352 9.13 11.63 11.58
C GLU A 352 8.69 11.43 13.03
N ASN A 353 7.39 11.21 13.29
CA ASN A 353 6.84 11.10 14.65
C ASN A 353 6.82 9.68 15.23
N THR A 354 6.96 8.64 14.43
CA THR A 354 7.00 7.26 14.96
C THR A 354 8.34 6.93 15.60
N SER A 355 9.46 7.44 15.09
CA SER A 355 10.79 7.20 15.64
C SER A 355 10.99 7.83 17.03
N HIS A 356 10.45 9.02 17.30
CA HIS A 356 10.59 9.68 18.61
C HIS A 356 9.74 9.05 19.72
N ARG A 357 8.54 8.54 19.41
CA ARG A 357 7.67 7.91 20.43
C ARG A 357 8.16 6.54 20.89
N ASP A 358 8.81 5.78 19.99
CA ASP A 358 9.32 4.47 20.33
C ASP A 358 10.64 4.54 21.12
N ALA A 359 11.45 5.58 20.90
CA ALA A 359 12.60 5.91 21.74
C ALA A 359 12.16 6.26 23.17
N GLU A 360 11.14 7.13 23.31
CA GLU A 360 10.62 7.55 24.63
C GLU A 360 9.95 6.40 25.41
N LYS A 361 9.32 5.43 24.72
CA LYS A 361 8.77 4.21 25.35
C LYS A 361 9.85 3.22 25.78
N ARG A 362 10.97 3.11 25.06
CA ARG A 362 12.11 2.25 25.45
C ARG A 362 12.86 2.80 26.64
N ASP A 363 13.08 4.10 26.70
CA ASP A 363 13.76 4.75 27.84
C ASP A 363 12.95 4.63 29.13
N LYS A 364 11.61 4.68 29.05
CA LYS A 364 10.74 4.41 30.21
C LYS A 364 10.69 2.94 30.65
N LYS A 365 11.04 1.99 29.77
CA LYS A 365 11.07 0.57 30.11
C LYS A 365 12.43 0.09 30.66
N ILE A 366 13.47 0.89 30.49
CA ILE A 366 14.82 0.65 31.05
C ILE A 366 14.93 1.28 32.46
N LEU A 367 14.04 2.22 32.81
CA LEU A 367 14.02 2.89 34.11
C LEU A 367 12.95 2.35 35.09
N MET A 368 12.25 1.27 34.75
CA MET A 368 11.42 0.43 35.61
C MET A 368 12.02 -0.98 35.69
#